data_0ebe998a551a2b311c0cdd17f9632060
#
_entry.id   0ebe998a551a2b311c0cdd17f9632060
#
_cell.length_a   1.000
_cell.length_b   1.000
_cell.length_c   1.000
_cell.angle_alpha   90.00
_cell.angle_beta   90.00
_cell.angle_gamma   90.00
#
_symmetry.space_group_name_H-M   'P 1'
#
loop_
_entity.id
_entity.type
_entity.pdbx_description
1 polymer ?
#
loop_
_entity_poly.entity_id
_entity_poly.type
_entity_poly.pdbx_seq_one_letter_code
_entity_poly.pdbx_strand_id
1 'polypeptide(L)'
;MEPGKLTPIRRSNAAALVPRERILIAAARLFRERGYRATTVRDIGREVGIQSGSLFHHFASKEQMLVEMLREAAISLCAGAQARIASSSDPVERLRVLIRFEMECFVGSQTRDYFAVLVSEWRDVPAAIQPELQWHRTRYSEITRDVMEDCLAIGKLRLPPDAAERVLHGITNGAVSWFKSHGRYSVSEFSDIVASLLLAEG
;
A
#
# COMPACT_ATOMS: atom_id res chain seq x y z
N MET A 1 -12.01 26.21 -0.58
CA MET A 1 -12.34 24.80 -0.96
C MET A 1 -11.62 23.94 0.07
N GLU A 2 -12.35 23.41 1.06
CA GLU A 2 -11.75 22.65 2.18
C GLU A 2 -11.13 21.36 1.66
N PRO A 3 -9.92 20.96 2.15
CA PRO A 3 -9.34 19.68 1.82
C PRO A 3 -10.20 18.58 2.45
N GLY A 4 -10.80 17.74 1.60
CA GLY A 4 -11.64 16.64 2.01
C GLY A 4 -10.94 15.78 3.07
N LYS A 5 -11.62 15.53 4.18
CA LYS A 5 -11.19 14.61 5.25
C LYS A 5 -10.95 13.23 4.63
N LEU A 6 -9.69 12.91 4.37
CA LEU A 6 -9.25 11.58 4.00
C LEU A 6 -9.51 10.68 5.22
N THR A 7 -10.50 9.81 5.07
CA THR A 7 -10.76 8.77 6.07
C THR A 7 -9.64 7.75 5.95
N PRO A 8 -8.81 7.54 6.98
CA PRO A 8 -7.82 6.46 6.95
C PRO A 8 -8.57 5.14 6.75
N ILE A 9 -7.93 4.15 6.06
CA ILE A 9 -8.46 2.79 5.93
C ILE A 9 -8.92 2.37 7.33
N ARG A 10 -10.23 2.35 7.55
CA ARG A 10 -10.81 2.15 8.87
C ARG A 10 -10.43 0.76 9.37
N ARG A 11 -9.83 0.70 10.54
CA ARG A 11 -9.77 -0.52 11.34
C ARG A 11 -11.21 -0.91 11.70
N SER A 12 -11.85 -1.73 10.88
CA SER A 12 -13.20 -2.21 11.18
C SER A 12 -13.16 -3.70 11.48
N ASN A 13 -13.77 -4.06 12.61
CA ASN A 13 -14.14 -5.43 12.91
C ASN A 13 -14.96 -5.99 11.74
N ALA A 14 -14.61 -7.15 11.19
CA ALA A 14 -15.23 -7.73 10.00
C ALA A 14 -16.78 -7.83 10.06
N ALA A 15 -17.35 -7.81 11.26
CA ALA A 15 -18.80 -7.81 11.50
C ALA A 15 -19.47 -6.43 11.28
N ALA A 16 -18.70 -5.33 11.26
CA ALA A 16 -19.19 -3.95 11.15
C ALA A 16 -18.96 -3.31 9.76
N LEU A 17 -18.40 -4.06 8.80
CA LEU A 17 -18.14 -3.56 7.44
C LEU A 17 -19.45 -3.37 6.69
N VAL A 18 -19.59 -2.22 6.00
CA VAL A 18 -20.65 -2.04 5.00
C VAL A 18 -20.46 -3.09 3.89
N PRO A 19 -21.56 -3.56 3.27
CA PRO A 19 -21.46 -4.61 2.25
C PRO A 19 -20.44 -4.32 1.13
N ARG A 20 -20.30 -3.05 0.76
CA ARG A 20 -19.39 -2.58 -0.28
C ARG A 20 -17.92 -2.78 0.07
N GLU A 21 -17.51 -2.47 1.30
CA GLU A 21 -16.12 -2.70 1.79
C GLU A 21 -15.80 -4.21 1.84
N ARG A 22 -16.75 -5.03 2.29
CA ARG A 22 -16.57 -6.49 2.29
C ARG A 22 -16.33 -7.05 0.90
N ILE A 23 -17.04 -6.51 -0.11
CA ILE A 23 -16.86 -6.90 -1.51
C ILE A 23 -15.46 -6.53 -1.99
N LEU A 24 -14.98 -5.31 -1.71
CA LEU A 24 -13.63 -4.89 -2.11
C LEU A 24 -12.53 -5.71 -1.43
N ILE A 25 -12.66 -5.99 -0.15
CA ILE A 25 -11.70 -6.84 0.59
C ILE A 25 -11.64 -8.25 -0.02
N ALA A 26 -12.80 -8.85 -0.30
CA ALA A 26 -12.86 -10.17 -0.93
C ALA A 26 -12.29 -10.15 -2.35
N ALA A 27 -12.60 -9.12 -3.14
CA ALA A 27 -12.05 -8.93 -4.47
C ALA A 27 -10.53 -8.77 -4.45
N ALA A 28 -9.99 -7.93 -3.56
CA ALA A 28 -8.55 -7.71 -3.41
C ALA A 28 -7.81 -9.02 -3.07
N ARG A 29 -8.36 -9.81 -2.13
CA ARG A 29 -7.81 -11.11 -1.77
C ARG A 29 -7.79 -12.07 -2.96
N LEU A 30 -8.91 -12.19 -3.69
CA LEU A 30 -9.00 -13.07 -4.85
C LEU A 30 -8.09 -12.61 -5.99
N PHE A 31 -7.97 -11.30 -6.23
CA PHE A 31 -7.05 -10.76 -7.24
C PHE A 31 -5.60 -11.06 -6.88
N ARG A 32 -5.21 -10.91 -5.62
CA ARG A 32 -3.87 -11.29 -5.16
C ARG A 32 -3.59 -12.79 -5.29
N GLU A 33 -4.58 -13.65 -4.94
CA GLU A 33 -4.38 -15.11 -4.90
C GLU A 33 -4.42 -15.77 -6.28
N ARG A 34 -5.27 -15.27 -7.18
CA ARG A 34 -5.57 -15.90 -8.48
C ARG A 34 -5.25 -15.04 -9.68
N GLY A 35 -4.93 -13.76 -9.44
CA GLY A 35 -4.80 -12.74 -10.48
C GLY A 35 -6.15 -12.09 -10.85
N TYR A 36 -6.10 -10.85 -11.29
CA TYR A 36 -7.28 -10.11 -11.71
C TYR A 36 -8.02 -10.81 -12.84
N ARG A 37 -7.30 -11.25 -13.89
CA ARG A 37 -7.92 -11.86 -15.10
C ARG A 37 -8.67 -13.15 -14.79
N ALA A 38 -8.09 -14.00 -13.94
CA ALA A 38 -8.68 -15.30 -13.60
C ALA A 38 -9.85 -15.21 -12.61
N THR A 39 -10.00 -14.09 -11.89
CA THR A 39 -11.08 -13.89 -10.93
C THR A 39 -12.35 -13.40 -11.62
N THR A 40 -13.49 -14.05 -11.35
CA THR A 40 -14.79 -13.65 -11.87
C THR A 40 -15.64 -12.93 -10.82
N VAL A 41 -16.63 -12.14 -11.25
CA VAL A 41 -17.64 -11.53 -10.35
C VAL A 41 -18.40 -12.59 -9.55
N ARG A 42 -18.59 -13.81 -10.13
CA ARG A 42 -19.23 -14.93 -9.43
C ARG A 42 -18.36 -15.46 -8.29
N ASP A 43 -17.04 -15.49 -8.46
CA ASP A 43 -16.12 -15.90 -7.40
C ASP A 43 -16.17 -14.94 -6.22
N ILE A 44 -16.17 -13.63 -6.52
CA ILE A 44 -16.31 -12.58 -5.51
C ILE A 44 -17.66 -12.70 -4.78
N GLY A 45 -18.76 -12.90 -5.52
CA GLY A 45 -20.10 -13.10 -4.94
C GLY A 45 -20.15 -14.30 -4.00
N ARG A 46 -19.56 -15.44 -4.41
CA ARG A 46 -19.46 -16.65 -3.60
C ARG A 46 -18.68 -16.40 -2.32
N GLU A 47 -17.58 -15.65 -2.42
CA GLU A 47 -16.70 -15.33 -1.29
C GLU A 47 -17.40 -14.49 -0.22
N VAL A 48 -18.22 -13.52 -0.61
CA VAL A 48 -18.96 -12.66 0.33
C VAL A 48 -20.34 -13.21 0.71
N GLY A 49 -20.76 -14.31 0.09
CA GLY A 49 -22.05 -14.96 0.37
C GLY A 49 -23.26 -14.25 -0.25
N ILE A 50 -23.08 -13.54 -1.39
CA ILE A 50 -24.16 -12.86 -2.11
C ILE A 50 -24.23 -13.32 -3.57
N GLN A 51 -25.41 -13.19 -4.19
CA GLN A 51 -25.57 -13.48 -5.60
C GLN A 51 -24.84 -12.46 -6.47
N SER A 52 -24.32 -12.90 -7.62
CA SER A 52 -23.62 -12.00 -8.56
C SER A 52 -24.45 -10.81 -9.01
N GLY A 53 -25.78 -10.97 -9.13
CA GLY A 53 -26.71 -9.87 -9.43
C GLY A 53 -26.68 -8.77 -8.37
N SER A 54 -26.57 -9.14 -7.10
CA SER A 54 -26.49 -8.18 -5.99
C SER A 54 -25.17 -7.39 -5.97
N LEU A 55 -24.08 -7.95 -6.51
CA LEU A 55 -22.83 -7.23 -6.65
C LEU A 55 -22.95 -6.01 -7.57
N PHE A 56 -23.74 -6.13 -8.65
CA PHE A 56 -23.93 -5.04 -9.61
C PHE A 56 -24.70 -3.83 -9.02
N HIS A 57 -25.37 -3.98 -7.87
CA HIS A 57 -25.91 -2.83 -7.13
C HIS A 57 -24.79 -2.02 -6.42
N HIS A 58 -23.64 -2.62 -6.16
CA HIS A 58 -22.51 -1.98 -5.49
C HIS A 58 -21.41 -1.54 -6.45
N PHE A 59 -21.18 -2.31 -7.51
CA PHE A 59 -20.11 -2.05 -8.50
C PHE A 59 -20.62 -2.42 -9.90
N ALA A 60 -20.51 -1.49 -10.84
CA ALA A 60 -20.95 -1.71 -12.22
C ALA A 60 -20.12 -2.80 -12.93
N SER A 61 -18.88 -3.03 -12.51
CA SER A 61 -17.99 -4.02 -13.12
C SER A 61 -16.88 -4.48 -12.16
N LYS A 62 -16.21 -5.57 -12.52
CA LYS A 62 -14.97 -6.02 -11.87
C LYS A 62 -13.84 -4.98 -12.02
N GLU A 63 -13.81 -4.29 -13.16
CA GLU A 63 -12.87 -3.21 -13.42
C GLU A 63 -13.07 -2.03 -12.45
N GLN A 64 -14.32 -1.65 -12.15
CA GLN A 64 -14.59 -0.61 -11.14
C GLN A 64 -14.05 -1.01 -9.77
N MET A 65 -14.16 -2.28 -9.37
CA MET A 65 -13.59 -2.76 -8.11
C MET A 65 -12.06 -2.62 -8.11
N LEU A 66 -11.39 -3.00 -9.21
CA LEU A 66 -9.95 -2.84 -9.36
C LEU A 66 -9.54 -1.37 -9.25
N VAL A 67 -10.14 -0.51 -10.05
CA VAL A 67 -9.85 0.94 -10.07
C VAL A 67 -9.99 1.56 -8.70
N GLU A 68 -11.05 1.23 -7.99
CA GLU A 68 -11.33 1.81 -6.69
C GLU A 68 -10.34 1.37 -5.62
N MET A 69 -10.01 0.08 -5.56
CA MET A 69 -9.00 -0.39 -4.61
C MET A 69 -7.60 0.16 -4.89
N LEU A 70 -7.23 0.31 -6.17
CA LEU A 70 -5.94 0.90 -6.55
C LEU A 70 -5.86 2.38 -6.18
N ARG A 71 -6.94 3.15 -6.39
CA ARG A 71 -7.03 4.54 -5.94
C ARG A 71 -6.90 4.65 -4.43
N GLU A 72 -7.67 3.87 -3.70
CA GLU A 72 -7.65 3.87 -2.24
C GLU A 72 -6.26 3.55 -1.70
N ALA A 73 -5.59 2.52 -2.25
CA ALA A 73 -4.23 2.18 -1.87
C ALA A 73 -3.26 3.33 -2.15
N ALA A 74 -3.29 3.91 -3.35
CA ALA A 74 -2.37 4.97 -3.76
C ALA A 74 -2.56 6.27 -2.95
N ILE A 75 -3.80 6.69 -2.73
CA ILE A 75 -4.13 7.85 -1.90
C ILE A 75 -3.70 7.63 -0.45
N SER A 76 -4.03 6.45 0.11
CA SER A 76 -3.71 6.11 1.51
C SER A 76 -2.21 6.05 1.74
N LEU A 77 -1.43 5.57 0.76
CA LEU A 77 0.03 5.52 0.85
C LEU A 77 0.62 6.93 0.96
N CYS A 78 0.24 7.84 0.08
CA CYS A 78 0.73 9.23 0.12
C CYS A 78 0.30 9.95 1.40
N ALA A 79 -0.99 9.91 1.74
CA ALA A 79 -1.51 10.61 2.91
C ALA A 79 -0.95 10.03 4.22
N GLY A 80 -0.83 8.71 4.31
CA GLY A 80 -0.27 8.04 5.47
C GLY A 80 1.22 8.32 5.67
N ALA A 81 2.00 8.37 4.60
CA ALA A 81 3.41 8.76 4.65
C ALA A 81 3.57 10.19 5.16
N GLN A 82 2.85 11.15 4.56
CA GLN A 82 2.90 12.55 4.98
C GLN A 82 2.54 12.72 6.47
N ALA A 83 1.50 12.04 6.94
CA ALA A 83 1.09 12.11 8.34
C ALA A 83 2.16 11.55 9.28
N ARG A 84 2.85 10.47 8.88
CA ARG A 84 3.89 9.83 9.72
C ARG A 84 5.17 10.67 9.78
N ILE A 85 5.66 11.16 8.65
CA ILE A 85 6.87 12.01 8.65
C ILE A 85 6.67 13.35 9.37
N ALA A 86 5.45 13.86 9.43
CA ALA A 86 5.13 15.08 10.18
C ALA A 86 5.21 14.91 11.71
N SER A 87 5.31 13.67 12.22
CA SER A 87 5.39 13.39 13.66
C SER A 87 6.75 13.66 14.28
N SER A 88 7.79 13.88 13.48
CA SER A 88 9.16 14.16 13.95
C SER A 88 9.86 15.17 13.06
N SER A 89 10.78 15.97 13.66
CA SER A 89 11.72 16.83 12.94
C SER A 89 13.08 16.16 12.71
N ASP A 90 13.37 15.04 13.35
CA ASP A 90 14.61 14.28 13.16
C ASP A 90 14.55 13.48 11.85
N PRO A 91 15.46 13.74 10.89
CA PRO A 91 15.47 13.02 9.60
C PRO A 91 15.57 11.51 9.74
N VAL A 92 16.36 11.00 10.69
CA VAL A 92 16.54 9.57 10.91
C VAL A 92 15.24 8.93 11.41
N GLU A 93 14.56 9.57 12.36
CA GLU A 93 13.27 9.09 12.85
C GLU A 93 12.20 9.18 11.77
N ARG A 94 12.16 10.25 10.97
CA ARG A 94 11.26 10.36 9.81
C ARG A 94 11.45 9.20 8.83
N LEU A 95 12.69 8.82 8.53
CA LEU A 95 12.96 7.66 7.65
C LEU A 95 12.53 6.35 8.30
N ARG A 96 12.78 6.14 9.58
CA ARG A 96 12.36 4.93 10.32
C ARG A 96 10.83 4.76 10.33
N VAL A 97 10.09 5.82 10.64
CA VAL A 97 8.62 5.74 10.65
C VAL A 97 8.04 5.56 9.25
N LEU A 98 8.68 6.12 8.22
CA LEU A 98 8.30 5.94 6.83
C LEU A 98 8.49 4.48 6.38
N ILE A 99 9.65 3.89 6.65
CA ILE A 99 9.95 2.48 6.35
C ILE A 99 8.94 1.56 7.05
N ARG A 100 8.68 1.80 8.35
CA ARG A 100 7.72 1.01 9.11
C ARG A 100 6.31 1.12 8.53
N PHE A 101 5.88 2.32 8.20
CA PHE A 101 4.58 2.56 7.58
C PHE A 101 4.44 1.84 6.23
N GLU A 102 5.46 1.93 5.37
CA GLU A 102 5.46 1.24 4.08
C GLU A 102 5.36 -0.28 4.28
N MET A 103 6.17 -0.84 5.18
CA MET A 103 6.09 -2.27 5.51
C MET A 103 4.71 -2.67 6.07
N GLU A 104 4.10 -1.87 6.95
CA GLU A 104 2.74 -2.09 7.45
C GLU A 104 1.71 -2.14 6.31
N CYS A 105 1.84 -1.24 5.31
CA CYS A 105 0.96 -1.20 4.14
C CYS A 105 1.09 -2.48 3.30
N PHE A 106 2.32 -2.88 2.98
CA PHE A 106 2.59 -3.94 2.00
C PHE A 106 2.50 -5.36 2.58
N VAL A 107 2.81 -5.55 3.87
CA VAL A 107 2.83 -6.89 4.50
C VAL A 107 1.95 -7.02 5.73
N GLY A 108 1.35 -5.92 6.20
CA GLY A 108 0.38 -5.92 7.29
C GLY A 108 -0.90 -6.67 6.89
N SER A 109 -1.56 -7.30 7.86
CA SER A 109 -2.67 -8.22 7.62
C SER A 109 -3.92 -7.59 7.00
N GLN A 110 -4.14 -6.29 7.18
CA GLN A 110 -5.39 -5.63 6.79
C GLN A 110 -5.32 -4.94 5.41
N THR A 111 -4.15 -4.48 4.99
CA THR A 111 -3.96 -3.69 3.76
C THR A 111 -3.20 -4.43 2.68
N ARG A 112 -2.52 -5.51 3.06
CA ARG A 112 -1.65 -6.29 2.17
C ARG A 112 -2.27 -6.61 0.82
N ASP A 113 -3.53 -7.01 0.78
CA ASP A 113 -4.17 -7.46 -0.46
C ASP A 113 -4.32 -6.30 -1.46
N TYR A 114 -4.66 -5.11 -0.98
CA TYR A 114 -4.75 -3.90 -1.82
C TYR A 114 -3.40 -3.50 -2.40
N PHE A 115 -2.36 -3.49 -1.56
CA PHE A 115 -1.01 -3.12 -1.99
C PHE A 115 -0.36 -4.20 -2.86
N ALA A 116 -0.66 -5.48 -2.59
CA ALA A 116 -0.26 -6.58 -3.47
C ALA A 116 -0.83 -6.41 -4.88
N VAL A 117 -2.12 -6.08 -5.00
CA VAL A 117 -2.79 -5.82 -6.27
C VAL A 117 -2.19 -4.57 -6.95
N LEU A 118 -1.89 -3.51 -6.19
CA LEU A 118 -1.24 -2.30 -6.73
C LEU A 118 0.12 -2.60 -7.38
N VAL A 119 0.87 -3.55 -6.82
CA VAL A 119 2.18 -3.96 -7.36
C VAL A 119 2.04 -4.91 -8.55
N SER A 120 1.13 -5.91 -8.47
CA SER A 120 1.08 -7.02 -9.43
C SER A 120 0.25 -6.72 -10.67
N GLU A 121 -0.84 -5.96 -10.55
CA GLU A 121 -1.87 -5.84 -11.57
C GLU A 121 -1.76 -4.55 -12.41
N TRP A 122 -0.59 -3.89 -12.41
CA TRP A 122 -0.37 -2.65 -13.18
C TRP A 122 -0.74 -2.78 -14.67
N ARG A 123 -0.54 -3.95 -15.25
CA ARG A 123 -0.83 -4.20 -16.68
C ARG A 123 -2.33 -4.25 -16.99
N ASP A 124 -3.16 -4.50 -15.99
CA ASP A 124 -4.60 -4.57 -16.10
C ASP A 124 -5.31 -3.27 -15.71
N VAL A 125 -4.53 -2.26 -15.34
CA VAL A 125 -5.03 -0.90 -15.03
C VAL A 125 -5.55 -0.25 -16.31
N PRO A 126 -6.83 0.20 -16.35
CA PRO A 126 -7.36 0.93 -17.49
C PRO A 126 -6.53 2.17 -17.82
N ALA A 127 -6.26 2.38 -19.11
CA ALA A 127 -5.44 3.51 -19.58
C ALA A 127 -5.93 4.87 -19.07
N ALA A 128 -7.26 5.01 -18.91
CA ALA A 128 -7.86 6.26 -18.45
C ALA A 128 -7.45 6.68 -17.03
N ILE A 129 -7.09 5.73 -16.14
CA ILE A 129 -6.70 6.03 -14.76
C ILE A 129 -5.19 5.89 -14.51
N GLN A 130 -4.43 5.38 -15.47
CA GLN A 130 -2.97 5.26 -15.34
C GLN A 130 -2.29 6.59 -14.99
N PRO A 131 -2.64 7.75 -15.61
CA PRO A 131 -2.03 9.02 -15.26
C PRO A 131 -2.27 9.43 -13.82
N GLU A 132 -3.47 9.17 -13.28
CA GLU A 132 -3.83 9.45 -11.88
C GLU A 132 -2.98 8.60 -10.91
N LEU A 133 -2.90 7.30 -11.15
CA LEU A 133 -2.10 6.41 -10.32
C LEU A 133 -0.60 6.70 -10.44
N GLN A 134 -0.13 7.06 -11.63
CA GLN A 134 1.25 7.49 -11.85
C GLN A 134 1.58 8.77 -11.07
N TRP A 135 0.64 9.72 -11.02
CA TRP A 135 0.80 10.93 -10.21
C TRP A 135 0.99 10.60 -8.73
N HIS A 136 0.16 9.73 -8.16
CA HIS A 136 0.31 9.28 -6.77
C HIS A 136 1.64 8.56 -6.53
N ARG A 137 2.07 7.73 -7.48
CA ARG A 137 3.36 7.04 -7.41
C ARG A 137 4.52 8.01 -7.41
N THR A 138 4.50 9.00 -8.30
CA THR A 138 5.52 10.06 -8.35
C THR A 138 5.51 10.86 -7.05
N ARG A 139 4.34 11.23 -6.55
CA ARG A 139 4.21 11.97 -5.30
C ARG A 139 4.76 11.19 -4.09
N TYR A 140 4.51 9.90 -4.02
CA TYR A 140 5.07 9.05 -2.97
C TYR A 140 6.60 8.96 -3.06
N SER A 141 7.13 8.81 -4.27
CA SER A 141 8.58 8.83 -4.55
C SER A 141 9.23 10.16 -4.11
N GLU A 142 8.60 11.29 -4.38
CA GLU A 142 9.07 12.60 -3.90
C GLU A 142 9.14 12.65 -2.37
N ILE A 143 8.06 12.26 -1.67
CA ILE A 143 8.01 12.23 -0.21
C ILE A 143 9.15 11.37 0.36
N THR A 144 9.37 10.20 -0.21
CA THR A 144 10.40 9.26 0.23
C THR A 144 11.79 9.83 0.00
N ARG A 145 12.02 10.44 -1.16
CA ARG A 145 13.30 11.04 -1.54
C ARG A 145 13.64 12.24 -0.67
N ASP A 146 12.69 13.14 -0.42
CA ASP A 146 12.90 14.32 0.45
C ASP A 146 13.42 13.88 1.84
N VAL A 147 12.82 12.85 2.43
CA VAL A 147 13.28 12.31 3.73
C VAL A 147 14.68 11.71 3.64
N MET A 148 15.01 11.04 2.53
CA MET A 148 16.33 10.48 2.31
C MET A 148 17.39 11.55 2.07
N GLU A 149 17.04 12.63 1.36
CA GLU A 149 17.92 13.79 1.16
C GLU A 149 18.24 14.49 2.49
N ASP A 150 17.24 14.65 3.38
CA ASP A 150 17.45 15.16 4.73
C ASP A 150 18.42 14.28 5.53
N CYS A 151 18.29 12.95 5.44
CA CYS A 151 19.23 12.01 6.07
C CYS A 151 20.64 12.09 5.47
N LEU A 152 20.75 12.27 4.15
CA LEU A 152 22.04 12.43 3.49
C LEU A 152 22.74 13.72 3.93
N ALA A 153 22.00 14.82 4.03
CA ALA A 153 22.53 16.12 4.43
C ALA A 153 23.20 16.11 5.80
N ILE A 154 22.74 15.24 6.72
CA ILE A 154 23.34 15.05 8.06
C ILE A 154 24.32 13.86 8.11
N GLY A 155 24.69 13.27 6.95
CA GLY A 155 25.64 12.16 6.89
C GLY A 155 25.11 10.82 7.41
N LYS A 156 23.80 10.65 7.51
CA LYS A 156 23.14 9.46 8.07
C LYS A 156 22.53 8.53 7.03
N LEU A 157 22.76 8.74 5.74
CA LEU A 157 22.34 7.83 4.68
C LEU A 157 23.56 7.16 4.05
N ARG A 158 23.51 5.83 3.86
CA ARG A 158 24.61 5.01 3.29
C ARG A 158 24.69 5.07 1.78
N LEU A 159 23.57 5.31 1.12
CA LEU A 159 23.42 5.28 -0.34
C LEU A 159 22.94 6.65 -0.85
N PRO A 160 23.19 7.01 -2.12
CA PRO A 160 22.49 8.13 -2.74
C PRO A 160 20.97 7.95 -2.62
N PRO A 161 20.19 9.04 -2.45
CA PRO A 161 18.74 8.96 -2.21
C PRO A 161 17.96 8.14 -3.23
N ASP A 162 18.29 8.27 -4.52
CA ASP A 162 17.66 7.51 -5.60
C ASP A 162 17.96 5.99 -5.53
N ALA A 163 19.14 5.61 -5.09
CA ALA A 163 19.50 4.23 -4.86
C ALA A 163 18.85 3.67 -3.58
N ALA A 164 18.83 4.45 -2.51
CA ALA A 164 18.17 4.08 -1.26
C ALA A 164 16.66 3.86 -1.46
N GLU A 165 16.00 4.74 -2.21
CA GLU A 165 14.59 4.60 -2.60
C GLU A 165 14.34 3.30 -3.37
N ARG A 166 15.18 2.98 -4.37
CA ARG A 166 15.06 1.74 -5.15
C ARG A 166 15.25 0.49 -4.29
N VAL A 167 16.19 0.54 -3.35
CA VAL A 167 16.41 -0.57 -2.39
C VAL A 167 15.20 -0.74 -1.50
N LEU A 168 14.68 0.34 -0.91
CA LEU A 168 13.48 0.29 -0.07
C LEU A 168 12.30 -0.31 -0.83
N HIS A 169 11.93 0.27 -1.98
CA HIS A 169 10.81 -0.22 -2.77
C HIS A 169 11.02 -1.63 -3.33
N GLY A 170 12.26 -2.01 -3.64
CA GLY A 170 12.59 -3.38 -4.04
C GLY A 170 12.33 -4.40 -2.93
N ILE A 171 12.70 -4.06 -1.70
CA ILE A 171 12.47 -4.90 -0.52
C ILE A 171 10.96 -4.99 -0.20
N THR A 172 10.27 -3.86 -0.12
CA THR A 172 8.86 -3.82 0.27
C THR A 172 7.96 -4.49 -0.76
N ASN A 173 8.15 -4.22 -2.05
CA ASN A 173 7.42 -4.87 -3.14
C ASN A 173 7.71 -6.39 -3.16
N GLY A 174 8.96 -6.80 -2.98
CA GLY A 174 9.32 -8.21 -2.88
C GLY A 174 8.71 -8.91 -1.67
N ALA A 175 8.65 -8.22 -0.53
CA ALA A 175 8.12 -8.75 0.72
C ALA A 175 6.65 -9.17 0.63
N VAL A 176 5.86 -8.54 -0.24
CA VAL A 176 4.47 -8.92 -0.52
C VAL A 176 4.34 -10.41 -0.81
N SER A 177 5.30 -11.02 -1.50
CA SER A 177 5.24 -12.42 -1.94
C SER A 177 5.68 -13.41 -0.88
N TRP A 178 6.67 -13.08 -0.06
CA TRP A 178 7.30 -14.05 0.85
C TRP A 178 7.14 -13.74 2.34
N PHE A 179 6.86 -12.49 2.74
CA PHE A 179 6.75 -12.16 4.15
C PHE A 179 5.52 -12.82 4.78
N LYS A 180 5.72 -13.42 5.96
CA LYS A 180 4.66 -14.08 6.73
C LYS A 180 4.55 -13.39 8.08
N SER A 181 3.35 -12.92 8.44
CA SER A 181 3.07 -12.23 9.72
C SER A 181 3.37 -13.10 10.97
N HIS A 182 3.39 -14.42 10.80
CA HIS A 182 3.77 -15.39 11.83
C HIS A 182 5.14 -16.02 11.55
N GLY A 183 5.99 -15.35 10.76
CA GLY A 183 7.33 -15.79 10.40
C GLY A 183 8.36 -15.49 11.50
N ARG A 184 9.63 -15.56 11.11
CA ARG A 184 10.77 -15.30 12.02
C ARG A 184 10.82 -13.87 12.54
N TYR A 185 10.34 -12.91 11.77
CA TYR A 185 10.36 -11.49 12.10
C TYR A 185 8.95 -10.91 12.10
N SER A 186 8.66 -10.08 13.10
CA SER A 186 7.52 -9.17 13.06
C SER A 186 7.74 -8.07 12.00
N VAL A 187 6.68 -7.34 11.64
CA VAL A 187 6.78 -6.19 10.73
C VAL A 187 7.74 -5.14 11.29
N SER A 188 7.67 -4.87 12.60
CA SER A 188 8.56 -3.90 13.27
C SER A 188 10.02 -4.32 13.19
N GLU A 189 10.35 -5.55 13.59
CA GLU A 189 11.73 -6.06 13.54
C GLU A 189 12.29 -6.04 12.12
N PHE A 190 11.49 -6.42 11.13
CA PHE A 190 11.94 -6.40 9.75
C PHE A 190 12.11 -4.96 9.22
N SER A 191 11.25 -4.03 9.64
CA SER A 191 11.40 -2.60 9.31
C SER A 191 12.69 -2.03 9.90
N ASP A 192 13.06 -2.42 11.12
CA ASP A 192 14.32 -1.99 11.76
C ASP A 192 15.54 -2.56 11.02
N ILE A 193 15.46 -3.80 10.52
CA ILE A 193 16.50 -4.37 9.66
C ILE A 193 16.64 -3.56 8.37
N VAL A 194 15.53 -3.24 7.69
CA VAL A 194 15.54 -2.43 6.47
C VAL A 194 16.12 -1.04 6.74
N ALA A 195 15.74 -0.41 7.85
CA ALA A 195 16.29 0.88 8.25
C ALA A 195 17.81 0.81 8.47
N SER A 196 18.32 -0.25 9.09
CA SER A 196 19.77 -0.45 9.33
C SER A 196 20.57 -0.66 8.04
N LEU A 197 19.96 -1.14 6.98
CA LEU A 197 20.60 -1.25 5.67
C LEU A 197 20.82 0.10 5.00
N LEU A 198 19.90 1.05 5.23
CA LEU A 198 19.89 2.37 4.59
C LEU A 198 20.61 3.42 5.42
N LEU A 199 20.51 3.35 6.76
CA LEU A 199 21.07 4.32 7.68
C LEU A 199 22.54 3.99 8.02
N ALA A 200 23.40 5.01 8.03
CA ALA A 200 24.75 4.90 8.54
C ALA A 200 24.75 4.86 10.08
N GLU A 201 25.56 3.99 10.63
CA GLU A 201 25.85 3.98 12.06
C GLU A 201 26.58 5.28 12.44
N GLY A 202 26.28 5.81 13.60
CA GLY A 202 26.91 7.03 14.14
C GLY A 202 28.27 6.76 14.74
#